data_80da10ed9bdd941a0341f82bee58a12e
#
_entry.id   80da10ed9bdd941a0341f82bee58a12e
#
_cell.length_a   1.000
_cell.length_b   1.000
_cell.length_c   1.000
_cell.angle_alpha   90.00
_cell.angle_beta   90.00
_cell.angle_gamma   90.00
#
_symmetry.space_group_name_H-M   'P 1'
#
loop_
_entity.id
_entity.type
_entity.pdbx_description
1 polymer ?
#
loop_
_entity_poly.entity_id
_entity_poly.type
_entity_poly.pdbx_seq_one_letter_code
_entity_poly.pdbx_strand_id
1 'polypeptide(L)'
;MSRIGKQPIDIPAGVTITVGESEITVAGPKGQLIVPVQPQTTTKVEENQVIVTRSDDEPKSRAWHGLQRALINNAVIGVTKGFEKKLEINGVGFRLSGGGQEIEMALGFSHPVKYRAPEGVQLTTNKMEITVSGIDKQKVGQVAAEIRSLKKPEPYKGKGIKYVDEVLIRKAGKAGKK
;
A
#
# COMPACT_ATOMS: atom_id res chain seq x y z
N MET A 1 18.37 -10.60 16.96
CA MET A 1 17.76 -9.36 17.49
C MET A 1 16.98 -8.67 16.36
N SER A 2 15.76 -8.15 16.61
CA SER A 2 15.00 -7.38 15.60
C SER A 2 15.53 -5.94 15.56
N ARG A 3 16.29 -5.58 14.55
CA ARG A 3 16.77 -4.19 14.38
C ARG A 3 15.61 -3.20 14.17
N ILE A 4 14.58 -3.62 13.45
CA ILE A 4 13.40 -2.80 13.15
C ILE A 4 12.54 -2.60 14.40
N GLY A 5 12.22 -3.66 15.15
CA GLY A 5 11.33 -3.60 16.30
C GLY A 5 11.81 -2.67 17.43
N LYS A 6 13.12 -2.56 17.60
CA LYS A 6 13.74 -1.72 18.65
C LYS A 6 13.78 -0.22 18.33
N GLN A 7 13.52 0.16 17.08
CA GLN A 7 13.54 1.58 16.71
C GLN A 7 12.30 2.29 17.25
N PRO A 8 12.42 3.36 18.03
CA PRO A 8 11.28 4.16 18.44
C PRO A 8 10.56 4.74 17.21
N ILE A 9 9.32 5.10 17.37
CA ILE A 9 8.51 5.77 16.35
C ILE A 9 8.20 7.17 16.88
N ASP A 10 8.68 8.19 16.20
CA ASP A 10 8.37 9.58 16.54
C ASP A 10 6.90 9.88 16.22
N ILE A 11 6.22 10.56 17.14
CA ILE A 11 4.84 11.01 16.96
C ILE A 11 4.89 12.46 16.43
N PRO A 12 4.55 12.69 15.15
CA PRO A 12 4.54 14.01 14.58
C PRO A 12 3.41 14.86 15.18
N ALA A 13 3.56 16.19 15.16
CA ALA A 13 2.55 17.11 15.62
C ALA A 13 1.19 16.86 14.92
N GLY A 14 0.11 16.85 15.71
CA GLY A 14 -1.24 16.60 15.21
C GLY A 14 -1.62 15.10 15.09
N VAL A 15 -0.78 14.19 15.57
CA VAL A 15 -1.10 12.76 15.66
C VAL A 15 -1.32 12.40 17.13
N THR A 16 -2.41 11.68 17.41
CA THR A 16 -2.74 11.13 18.72
C THR A 16 -2.76 9.61 18.64
N ILE A 17 -2.11 8.95 19.59
CA ILE A 17 -2.05 7.48 19.64
C ILE A 17 -2.66 7.04 20.98
N THR A 18 -3.71 6.24 20.90
CA THR A 18 -4.38 5.62 22.04
C THR A 18 -4.12 4.12 22.02
N VAL A 19 -3.51 3.61 23.08
CA VAL A 19 -3.21 2.20 23.22
C VAL A 19 -4.31 1.54 24.04
N GLY A 20 -5.07 0.64 23.42
CA GLY A 20 -6.02 -0.25 24.08
C GLY A 20 -5.45 -1.64 24.30
N GLU A 21 -6.25 -2.54 24.88
CA GLU A 21 -5.82 -3.92 25.14
C GLU A 21 -5.66 -4.75 23.87
N SER A 22 -6.58 -4.63 22.93
CA SER A 22 -6.60 -5.41 21.67
C SER A 22 -6.25 -4.58 20.43
N GLU A 23 -6.38 -3.25 20.51
CA GLU A 23 -6.27 -2.35 19.39
C GLU A 23 -5.52 -1.08 19.75
N ILE A 24 -4.76 -0.55 18.81
CA ILE A 24 -4.10 0.75 18.89
C ILE A 24 -4.75 1.68 17.87
N THR A 25 -5.31 2.76 18.37
CA THR A 25 -5.93 3.79 17.54
C THR A 25 -4.92 4.90 17.26
N VAL A 26 -4.71 5.18 15.96
CA VAL A 26 -3.85 6.27 15.50
C VAL A 26 -4.71 7.30 14.77
N ALA A 27 -4.89 8.47 15.35
CA ALA A 27 -5.66 9.56 14.77
C ALA A 27 -4.74 10.70 14.32
N GLY A 28 -5.02 11.29 13.16
CA GLY A 28 -4.24 12.37 12.58
C GLY A 28 -5.04 13.25 11.61
N PRO A 29 -4.41 14.20 10.93
CA PRO A 29 -5.09 15.18 10.08
C PRO A 29 -5.85 14.56 8.89
N LYS A 30 -5.44 13.39 8.41
CA LYS A 30 -6.10 12.71 7.27
C LYS A 30 -7.15 11.69 7.68
N GLY A 31 -7.29 11.41 8.97
CA GLY A 31 -8.26 10.44 9.48
C GLY A 31 -7.69 9.59 10.59
N GLN A 32 -8.33 8.45 10.82
CA GLN A 32 -8.02 7.53 11.89
C GLN A 32 -7.79 6.13 11.33
N LEU A 33 -6.81 5.42 11.87
CA LEU A 33 -6.54 4.01 11.60
C LEU A 33 -6.50 3.21 12.90
N ILE A 34 -6.97 1.98 12.83
CA ILE A 34 -6.94 1.02 13.92
C ILE A 34 -5.93 -0.06 13.56
N VAL A 35 -5.01 -0.32 14.46
CA VAL A 35 -3.96 -1.33 14.33
C VAL A 35 -4.18 -2.39 15.39
N PRO A 36 -4.34 -3.67 15.04
CA PRO A 36 -4.48 -4.73 16.04
C PRO A 36 -3.18 -4.94 16.82
N VAL A 37 -3.30 -5.17 18.13
CA VAL A 37 -2.16 -5.53 18.97
C VAL A 37 -1.77 -6.97 18.68
N GLN A 38 -0.47 -7.15 18.34
CA GLN A 38 0.05 -8.48 18.07
C GLN A 38 0.36 -9.22 19.37
N PRO A 39 0.18 -10.57 19.41
CA PRO A 39 0.50 -11.38 20.58
C PRO A 39 1.95 -11.13 21.05
N GLN A 40 2.16 -11.24 22.37
CA GLN A 40 3.49 -11.14 22.99
C GLN A 40 4.20 -9.80 22.74
N THR A 41 3.46 -8.76 22.34
CA THR A 41 4.00 -7.40 22.20
C THR A 41 3.28 -6.43 23.14
N THR A 42 4.03 -5.49 23.68
CA THR A 42 3.51 -4.39 24.50
C THR A 42 3.93 -3.07 23.87
N THR A 43 2.98 -2.18 23.70
CA THR A 43 3.23 -0.84 23.15
C THR A 43 3.08 0.19 24.25
N LYS A 44 4.08 1.05 24.40
CA LYS A 44 4.05 2.20 25.33
C LYS A 44 4.25 3.48 24.56
N VAL A 45 3.52 4.52 24.99
CA VAL A 45 3.70 5.87 24.48
C VAL A 45 4.48 6.64 25.56
N GLU A 46 5.65 7.12 25.23
CA GLU A 46 6.52 7.88 26.11
C GLU A 46 6.79 9.25 25.47
N GLU A 47 6.40 10.32 26.17
CA GLU A 47 6.50 11.70 25.70
C GLU A 47 6.01 11.89 24.27
N ASN A 48 6.88 11.81 23.29
CA ASN A 48 6.59 12.02 21.87
C ASN A 48 7.01 10.84 20.98
N GLN A 49 7.17 9.64 21.58
CA GLN A 49 7.62 8.45 20.90
C GLN A 49 6.79 7.23 21.29
N VAL A 50 6.64 6.31 20.37
CA VAL A 50 6.08 4.98 20.63
C VAL A 50 7.19 3.95 20.67
N ILE A 51 7.24 3.21 21.77
CA ILE A 51 8.17 2.12 22.00
C ILE A 51 7.38 0.82 22.03
N VAL A 52 7.80 -0.12 21.21
CA VAL A 52 7.24 -1.48 21.19
C VAL A 52 8.24 -2.42 21.89
N THR A 53 7.74 -3.19 22.84
CA THR A 53 8.54 -4.23 23.54
C THR A 53 7.93 -5.60 23.28
N ARG A 54 8.66 -6.65 23.60
CA ARG A 54 8.21 -8.05 23.51
C ARG A 54 8.41 -8.77 24.83
N SER A 55 7.60 -9.78 25.09
CA SER A 55 7.63 -10.55 26.35
C SER A 55 8.85 -11.48 26.45
N ASP A 56 9.27 -12.05 25.31
CA ASP A 56 10.34 -13.05 25.23
C ASP A 56 11.17 -12.91 23.95
N ASP A 57 12.19 -13.78 23.77
CA ASP A 57 13.12 -13.74 22.65
C ASP A 57 12.92 -14.89 21.64
N GLU A 58 11.75 -15.52 21.69
CA GLU A 58 11.40 -16.56 20.72
C GLU A 58 11.32 -16.02 19.29
N PRO A 59 11.51 -16.88 18.27
CA PRO A 59 11.43 -16.47 16.86
C PRO A 59 10.10 -15.80 16.49
N LYS A 60 8.99 -16.30 17.05
CA LYS A 60 7.65 -15.75 16.84
C LYS A 60 7.51 -14.34 17.43
N SER A 61 7.92 -14.17 18.68
CA SER A 61 7.86 -12.87 19.38
C SER A 61 8.73 -11.81 18.71
N ARG A 62 9.89 -12.22 18.16
CA ARG A 62 10.73 -11.33 17.34
C ARG A 62 10.04 -10.91 16.03
N ALA A 63 9.29 -11.82 15.40
CA ALA A 63 8.53 -11.51 14.19
C ALA A 63 7.38 -10.55 14.51
N TRP A 64 6.58 -10.83 15.56
CA TRP A 64 5.49 -9.97 16.01
C TRP A 64 5.98 -8.57 16.41
N HIS A 65 7.10 -8.48 17.13
CA HIS A 65 7.71 -7.21 17.51
C HIS A 65 8.02 -6.33 16.30
N GLY A 66 8.65 -6.89 15.26
CA GLY A 66 8.94 -6.16 14.02
C GLY A 66 7.67 -5.78 13.25
N LEU A 67 6.68 -6.67 13.19
CA LEU A 67 5.39 -6.43 12.53
C LEU A 67 4.62 -5.31 13.24
N GLN A 68 4.45 -5.39 14.57
CA GLN A 68 3.74 -4.39 15.36
C GLN A 68 4.31 -3.00 15.15
N ARG A 69 5.63 -2.88 15.26
CA ARG A 69 6.32 -1.60 15.02
C ARG A 69 6.08 -1.08 13.62
N ALA A 70 6.16 -1.93 12.60
CA ALA A 70 5.95 -1.54 11.21
C ALA A 70 4.50 -1.10 10.93
N LEU A 71 3.51 -1.79 11.52
CA LEU A 71 2.10 -1.42 11.39
C LEU A 71 1.80 -0.06 12.01
N ILE A 72 2.29 0.19 13.24
CA ILE A 72 2.11 1.50 13.90
C ILE A 72 2.80 2.61 13.08
N ASN A 73 4.03 2.40 12.65
CA ASN A 73 4.75 3.38 11.84
C ASN A 73 4.03 3.69 10.51
N ASN A 74 3.49 2.65 9.85
CA ASN A 74 2.69 2.85 8.64
C ASN A 74 1.41 3.63 8.95
N ALA A 75 0.74 3.36 10.09
CA ALA A 75 -0.45 4.11 10.48
C ALA A 75 -0.13 5.58 10.74
N VAL A 76 0.96 5.90 11.45
CA VAL A 76 1.42 7.29 11.70
C VAL A 76 1.70 8.02 10.37
N ILE A 77 2.42 7.39 9.44
CA ILE A 77 2.67 7.98 8.11
C ILE A 77 1.37 8.13 7.33
N GLY A 78 0.48 7.14 7.40
CA GLY A 78 -0.79 7.14 6.68
C GLY A 78 -1.71 8.28 7.09
N VAL A 79 -1.89 8.51 8.40
CA VAL A 79 -2.76 9.58 8.91
C VAL A 79 -2.14 10.98 8.74
N THR A 80 -0.84 11.08 8.50
CA THR A 80 -0.14 12.36 8.25
C THR A 80 -0.02 12.67 6.76
N LYS A 81 0.78 11.89 6.05
CA LYS A 81 1.10 12.10 4.62
C LYS A 81 0.15 11.35 3.69
N GLY A 82 -0.33 10.18 4.12
CA GLY A 82 -1.01 9.22 3.27
C GLY A 82 -0.04 8.40 2.44
N PHE A 83 -0.61 7.44 1.69
CA PHE A 83 0.13 6.61 0.75
C PHE A 83 -0.41 6.79 -0.66
N GLU A 84 0.49 6.65 -1.63
CA GLU A 84 0.18 6.76 -3.04
C GLU A 84 0.94 5.68 -3.81
N LYS A 85 0.25 5.03 -4.77
CA LYS A 85 0.85 4.14 -5.75
C LYS A 85 0.39 4.53 -7.14
N LYS A 86 1.34 4.66 -8.07
CA LYS A 86 1.08 5.03 -9.46
C LYS A 86 1.23 3.83 -10.38
N LEU A 87 0.24 3.66 -11.23
CA LEU A 87 0.19 2.63 -12.25
C LEU A 87 0.12 3.31 -13.62
N GLU A 88 0.79 2.73 -14.59
CA GLU A 88 0.80 3.16 -16.00
C GLU A 88 0.16 2.07 -16.86
N ILE A 89 -0.74 2.49 -17.74
CA ILE A 89 -1.39 1.61 -18.71
C ILE A 89 -0.73 1.79 -20.07
N ASN A 90 -0.10 0.74 -20.56
CA ASN A 90 0.57 0.73 -21.85
C ASN A 90 -0.17 -0.18 -22.85
N GLY A 91 -0.61 0.36 -23.98
CA GLY A 91 -1.23 -0.42 -25.04
C GLY A 91 -1.97 0.44 -26.05
N VAL A 92 -1.81 0.12 -27.34
CA VAL A 92 -2.57 0.78 -28.42
C VAL A 92 -4.05 0.42 -28.28
N GLY A 93 -4.92 1.42 -28.30
CA GLY A 93 -6.37 1.25 -28.18
C GLY A 93 -6.87 1.06 -26.75
N PHE A 94 -5.99 1.06 -25.74
CA PHE A 94 -6.41 1.07 -24.34
C PHE A 94 -7.00 2.45 -23.99
N ARG A 95 -8.03 2.45 -23.15
CA ARG A 95 -8.68 3.67 -22.68
C ARG A 95 -8.93 3.55 -21.19
N LEU A 96 -8.88 4.69 -20.51
CA LEU A 96 -9.12 4.83 -19.09
C LEU A 96 -10.10 5.98 -18.87
N SER A 97 -11.14 5.75 -18.07
CA SER A 97 -12.14 6.74 -17.70
C SER A 97 -12.61 6.54 -16.26
N GLY A 98 -13.23 7.57 -15.69
CA GLY A 98 -13.69 7.54 -14.30
C GLY A 98 -12.68 8.14 -13.32
N GLY A 99 -13.00 8.01 -12.04
CA GLY A 99 -12.21 8.53 -10.91
C GLY A 99 -13.01 8.46 -9.61
N GLY A 100 -12.35 8.78 -8.49
CA GLY A 100 -12.98 8.65 -7.18
C GLY A 100 -12.95 7.21 -6.69
N GLN A 101 -14.08 6.54 -6.61
CA GLN A 101 -14.16 5.14 -6.17
C GLN A 101 -14.29 4.14 -7.32
N GLU A 102 -14.59 4.58 -8.54
CA GLU A 102 -14.83 3.69 -9.67
C GLU A 102 -14.10 4.16 -10.91
N ILE A 103 -13.43 3.22 -11.58
CA ILE A 103 -12.77 3.44 -12.87
C ILE A 103 -13.22 2.38 -13.86
N GLU A 104 -13.27 2.78 -15.13
CA GLU A 104 -13.57 1.90 -16.25
C GLU A 104 -12.38 1.87 -17.20
N MET A 105 -11.98 0.68 -17.57
CA MET A 105 -10.79 0.43 -18.36
C MET A 105 -11.10 -0.43 -19.58
N ALA A 106 -10.79 0.05 -20.78
CA ALA A 106 -10.77 -0.76 -22.00
C ALA A 106 -9.34 -1.29 -22.20
N LEU A 107 -9.13 -2.56 -21.91
CA LEU A 107 -7.81 -3.22 -21.89
C LEU A 107 -7.64 -4.25 -23.03
N GLY A 108 -8.42 -4.10 -24.12
CA GLY A 108 -8.39 -5.02 -25.25
C GLY A 108 -9.09 -6.35 -24.97
N PHE A 109 -10.02 -6.38 -24.02
CA PHE A 109 -11.01 -7.44 -23.86
C PHE A 109 -12.27 -7.12 -24.69
N SER A 110 -13.18 -8.10 -24.84
CA SER A 110 -14.46 -7.91 -25.53
C SER A 110 -15.41 -6.95 -24.82
N HIS A 111 -15.16 -6.65 -23.56
CA HIS A 111 -15.95 -5.75 -22.71
C HIS A 111 -15.03 -4.83 -21.90
N PRO A 112 -15.48 -3.63 -21.51
CA PRO A 112 -14.73 -2.80 -20.58
C PRO A 112 -14.71 -3.43 -19.18
N VAL A 113 -13.61 -3.25 -18.47
CA VAL A 113 -13.43 -3.73 -17.09
C VAL A 113 -13.73 -2.58 -16.16
N LYS A 114 -14.73 -2.75 -15.29
CA LYS A 114 -15.03 -1.81 -14.20
C LYS A 114 -14.35 -2.28 -12.93
N TYR A 115 -13.71 -1.38 -12.23
CA TYR A 115 -13.07 -1.64 -10.94
C TYR A 115 -13.56 -0.62 -9.92
N ARG A 116 -14.04 -1.10 -8.78
CA ARG A 116 -14.48 -0.29 -7.66
C ARG A 116 -13.54 -0.46 -6.48
N ALA A 117 -12.95 0.66 -6.02
CA ALA A 117 -12.09 0.67 -4.86
C ALA A 117 -12.89 0.51 -3.56
N PRO A 118 -12.32 -0.16 -2.54
CA PRO A 118 -12.90 -0.23 -1.21
C PRO A 118 -12.88 1.15 -0.53
N GLU A 119 -13.66 1.28 0.55
CA GLU A 119 -13.69 2.49 1.35
C GLU A 119 -12.31 2.86 1.91
N GLY A 120 -12.02 4.17 1.88
CA GLY A 120 -10.73 4.73 2.33
C GLY A 120 -9.63 4.73 1.27
N VAL A 121 -9.92 4.30 0.03
CA VAL A 121 -9.01 4.40 -1.12
C VAL A 121 -9.66 5.24 -2.21
N GLN A 122 -8.90 6.17 -2.78
CA GLN A 122 -9.31 7.01 -3.90
C GLN A 122 -8.47 6.70 -5.13
N LEU A 123 -9.14 6.67 -6.29
CA LEU A 123 -8.54 6.49 -7.60
C LEU A 123 -8.57 7.82 -8.36
N THR A 124 -7.42 8.25 -8.83
CA THR A 124 -7.32 9.42 -9.72
C THR A 124 -6.75 8.96 -11.04
N THR A 125 -7.42 9.34 -12.14
CA THR A 125 -7.00 8.98 -13.48
C THR A 125 -6.45 10.20 -14.20
N ASN A 126 -5.30 10.07 -14.82
CA ASN A 126 -4.70 11.10 -15.66
C ASN A 126 -4.18 10.49 -16.95
N LYS A 127 -4.89 10.69 -18.07
CA LYS A 127 -4.57 10.06 -19.36
C LYS A 127 -4.50 8.54 -19.24
N MET A 128 -3.30 7.98 -19.17
CA MET A 128 -3.02 6.55 -19.08
C MET A 128 -2.40 6.16 -17.73
N GLU A 129 -2.44 7.04 -16.75
CA GLU A 129 -1.95 6.80 -15.39
C GLU A 129 -3.12 6.67 -14.41
N ILE A 130 -3.00 5.74 -13.49
CA ILE A 130 -3.90 5.58 -12.35
C ILE A 130 -3.09 5.83 -11.09
N THR A 131 -3.51 6.80 -10.31
CA THR A 131 -2.97 7.06 -8.99
C THR A 131 -3.93 6.47 -7.95
N VAL A 132 -3.45 5.53 -7.16
CA VAL A 132 -4.19 4.91 -6.04
C VAL A 132 -3.71 5.59 -4.76
N SER A 133 -4.58 6.28 -4.05
CA SER A 133 -4.24 7.02 -2.83
C SER A 133 -5.14 6.64 -1.65
N GLY A 134 -4.59 6.72 -0.43
CA GLY A 134 -5.34 6.41 0.79
C GLY A 134 -4.48 6.53 2.05
N ILE A 135 -5.13 6.40 3.20
CA ILE A 135 -4.45 6.46 4.50
C ILE A 135 -3.85 5.09 4.88
N ASP A 136 -4.45 4.00 4.42
CA ASP A 136 -4.02 2.64 4.75
C ASP A 136 -3.10 2.08 3.67
N LYS A 137 -1.83 1.86 4.02
CA LYS A 137 -0.81 1.29 3.12
C LYS A 137 -1.20 -0.07 2.56
N GLN A 138 -1.84 -0.91 3.38
CA GLN A 138 -2.24 -2.25 2.97
C GLN A 138 -3.34 -2.19 1.92
N LYS A 139 -4.39 -1.40 2.15
CA LYS A 139 -5.49 -1.21 1.19
C LYS A 139 -5.00 -0.60 -0.12
N VAL A 140 -4.17 0.47 -0.05
CA VAL A 140 -3.58 1.10 -1.24
C VAL A 140 -2.73 0.10 -2.03
N GLY A 141 -1.90 -0.69 -1.35
CA GLY A 141 -1.08 -1.73 -1.98
C GLY A 141 -1.91 -2.84 -2.62
N GLN A 142 -2.95 -3.31 -1.94
CA GLN A 142 -3.86 -4.35 -2.42
C GLN A 142 -4.60 -3.89 -3.68
N VAL A 143 -5.23 -2.71 -3.64
CA VAL A 143 -5.95 -2.14 -4.78
C VAL A 143 -5.03 -1.96 -5.99
N ALA A 144 -3.82 -1.45 -5.78
CA ALA A 144 -2.85 -1.30 -6.86
C ALA A 144 -2.45 -2.66 -7.47
N ALA A 145 -2.27 -3.69 -6.64
CA ALA A 145 -1.96 -5.04 -7.11
C ALA A 145 -3.13 -5.68 -7.86
N GLU A 146 -4.36 -5.49 -7.40
CA GLU A 146 -5.58 -5.96 -8.07
C GLU A 146 -5.73 -5.32 -9.45
N ILE A 147 -5.63 -3.99 -9.55
CA ILE A 147 -5.71 -3.28 -10.83
C ILE A 147 -4.62 -3.79 -11.78
N ARG A 148 -3.37 -3.94 -11.31
CA ARG A 148 -2.28 -4.49 -12.11
C ARG A 148 -2.56 -5.92 -12.58
N SER A 149 -3.21 -6.74 -11.77
CA SER A 149 -3.52 -8.13 -12.09
C SER A 149 -4.56 -8.30 -13.21
N LEU A 150 -5.42 -7.30 -13.44
CA LEU A 150 -6.42 -7.31 -14.51
C LEU A 150 -5.80 -7.47 -15.90
N LYS A 151 -4.65 -6.85 -16.13
CA LYS A 151 -3.88 -7.01 -17.37
C LYS A 151 -2.40 -6.85 -17.08
N LYS A 152 -1.75 -7.95 -16.66
CA LYS A 152 -0.29 -7.95 -16.43
C LYS A 152 0.47 -7.56 -17.70
N PRO A 153 1.58 -6.84 -17.58
CA PRO A 153 2.38 -6.45 -18.74
C PRO A 153 2.96 -7.69 -19.43
N GLU A 154 2.84 -7.74 -20.75
CA GLU A 154 3.41 -8.82 -21.56
C GLU A 154 4.93 -8.63 -21.73
N PRO A 155 5.69 -9.72 -21.89
CA PRO A 155 7.15 -9.65 -21.91
C PRO A 155 7.75 -9.16 -23.24
N TYR A 156 6.97 -9.03 -24.33
CA TYR A 156 7.51 -8.65 -25.66
C TYR A 156 7.39 -7.14 -25.91
N LYS A 157 6.18 -6.61 -25.98
CA LYS A 157 5.90 -5.18 -26.24
C LYS A 157 5.60 -4.40 -24.96
N GLY A 158 5.42 -5.08 -23.83
CA GLY A 158 5.11 -4.46 -22.54
C GLY A 158 3.70 -3.92 -22.43
N LYS A 159 2.74 -4.42 -23.24
CA LYS A 159 1.34 -4.02 -23.16
C LYS A 159 0.73 -4.56 -21.87
N GLY A 160 0.03 -3.72 -21.14
CA GLY A 160 -0.61 -4.05 -19.87
C GLY A 160 -0.51 -2.92 -18.86
N ILE A 161 -0.82 -3.23 -17.61
CA ILE A 161 -0.75 -2.32 -16.47
C ILE A 161 0.50 -2.65 -15.66
N LYS A 162 1.37 -1.68 -15.44
CA LYS A 162 2.58 -1.81 -14.61
C LYS A 162 2.62 -0.70 -13.56
N TYR A 163 3.44 -0.88 -12.52
CA TYR A 163 3.82 0.26 -11.67
C TYR A 163 4.74 1.21 -12.44
N VAL A 164 4.69 2.49 -12.14
CA VAL A 164 5.56 3.49 -12.81
C VAL A 164 7.04 3.20 -12.58
N ASP A 165 7.37 2.69 -11.40
CA ASP A 165 8.73 2.29 -10.99
C ASP A 165 9.11 0.86 -11.42
N GLU A 166 8.20 0.12 -12.09
CA GLU A 166 8.46 -1.26 -12.51
C GLU A 166 9.27 -1.34 -13.81
N VAL A 167 10.43 -1.93 -13.74
CA VAL A 167 11.27 -2.22 -14.90
C VAL A 167 10.89 -3.58 -15.49
N LEU A 168 10.38 -3.59 -16.72
CA LEU A 168 10.00 -4.82 -17.41
C LEU A 168 11.20 -5.45 -18.15
N ILE A 169 11.48 -6.71 -17.83
CA ILE A 169 12.45 -7.51 -18.60
C ILE A 169 11.77 -7.96 -19.89
N ARG A 170 12.16 -7.35 -21.02
CA ARG A 170 11.59 -7.67 -22.33
C ARG A 170 12.35 -8.82 -22.97
N LYS A 171 11.61 -9.77 -23.56
CA LYS A 171 12.16 -10.86 -24.35
C LYS A 171 12.25 -10.45 -25.82
N ALA A 172 13.29 -10.93 -26.52
CA ALA A 172 13.38 -10.78 -27.96
C ALA A 172 12.28 -11.59 -28.64
N GLY A 173 11.58 -11.00 -29.60
CA GLY A 173 10.61 -11.71 -30.45
C GLY A 173 11.32 -12.62 -31.47
N LYS A 174 10.52 -13.39 -32.23
CA LYS A 174 11.04 -14.30 -33.28
C LYS A 174 11.95 -13.64 -34.34
N ALA A 175 11.84 -12.34 -34.57
CA ALA A 175 12.65 -11.59 -35.53
C ALA A 175 14.07 -11.26 -35.03
N GLY A 176 14.44 -11.58 -33.80
CA GLY A 176 15.76 -11.34 -33.20
C GLY A 176 16.78 -12.46 -33.42
N LYS A 177 16.47 -13.48 -34.23
CA LYS A 177 17.44 -14.49 -34.67
C LYS A 177 17.94 -14.12 -36.07
N LYS A 178 18.97 -13.29 -36.14
CA LYS A 178 19.98 -13.27 -37.19
C LYS A 178 21.26 -13.81 -36.60
#